data_50c0b67afef8194ec66efa0f3b8106b6
#
_entry.id   50c0b67afef8194ec66efa0f3b8106b6
#
_cell.length_a   1.000
_cell.length_b   1.000
_cell.length_c   1.000
_cell.angle_alpha   90.00
_cell.angle_beta   90.00
_cell.angle_gamma   90.00
#
_symmetry.space_group_name_H-M   'P 1'
#
loop_
_entity.id
_entity.type
_entity.pdbx_description
1 polymer ?
#
loop_
_entity_poly.entity_id
_entity_poly.type
_entity_poly.pdbx_seq_one_letter_code
_entity_poly.pdbx_strand_id
1 'polypeptide(L)'
;MPTATNGDVDLFYETAGDGPTVAFVTPAGYGAWCWSWLVEELAGPFETLVWDLRGTGRSDAPRGPYDVATLAADLEAVLSDHGARRAHLVGAGLGGMVALAYAQEHSRAATLALLGTTADGSRVDADALAALQAPRDDPEALRSSLQRAFSDGVVDAHPEIVDRIVEWRTEDDADPDGWAAQREATTEFDATDSLYEVTTPTLVVHGRDDAVVPVAAGRDLADDLPRGSFEGIDAGHLVAAEEPAAVGDLLVGQLDEHGDSEY
;
A
#
# COMPACT_ATOMS: atom_id res chain seq x y z
N MET A 1 -1.79 11.06 19.81
CA MET A 1 -1.90 10.37 18.55
C MET A 1 -1.91 8.90 18.89
N PRO A 2 -2.80 8.10 18.29
CA PRO A 2 -2.92 6.70 18.65
C PRO A 2 -1.68 5.92 18.17
N THR A 3 -1.31 4.91 18.97
CA THR A 3 -0.18 4.04 18.71
C THR A 3 -0.58 2.62 19.12
N ALA A 4 -0.58 1.70 18.18
CA ALA A 4 -0.77 0.27 18.44
C ALA A 4 0.56 -0.38 18.77
N THR A 5 0.55 -1.50 19.46
CA THR A 5 1.78 -2.22 19.84
C THR A 5 1.71 -3.67 19.37
N ASN A 6 2.73 -4.12 18.64
CA ASN A 6 2.92 -5.53 18.28
C ASN A 6 4.27 -6.02 18.86
N GLY A 7 4.22 -6.81 19.94
CA GLY A 7 5.40 -7.16 20.70
C GLY A 7 6.06 -5.95 21.34
N ASP A 8 7.29 -5.64 20.94
CA ASP A 8 8.07 -4.49 21.42
C ASP A 8 8.10 -3.34 20.39
N VAL A 9 7.21 -3.36 19.37
CA VAL A 9 7.18 -2.39 18.28
C VAL A 9 5.94 -1.52 18.41
N ASP A 10 6.12 -0.22 18.50
CA ASP A 10 5.06 0.77 18.48
C ASP A 10 4.78 1.21 17.04
N LEU A 11 3.50 1.14 16.64
CA LEU A 11 3.01 1.40 15.30
C LEU A 11 2.10 2.63 15.34
N PHE A 12 2.52 3.67 14.67
CA PHE A 12 1.77 4.91 14.58
C PHE A 12 0.65 4.80 13.54
N TYR A 13 -0.55 5.31 13.87
CA TYR A 13 -1.65 5.44 12.91
C TYR A 13 -2.46 6.70 13.13
N GLU A 14 -3.19 7.12 12.10
CA GLU A 14 -4.12 8.25 12.12
C GLU A 14 -5.44 7.84 11.47
N THR A 15 -6.53 8.46 11.92
CA THR A 15 -7.86 8.26 11.34
C THR A 15 -8.51 9.59 11.01
N ALA A 16 -9.35 9.59 9.97
CA ALA A 16 -10.14 10.75 9.57
C ALA A 16 -11.50 10.29 9.03
N GLY A 17 -12.55 11.05 9.32
CA GLY A 17 -13.91 10.73 8.91
C GLY A 17 -14.64 9.83 9.90
N ASP A 18 -15.87 9.43 9.51
CA ASP A 18 -16.75 8.56 10.27
C ASP A 18 -17.44 7.60 9.30
N GLY A 19 -17.56 6.33 9.64
CA GLY A 19 -18.23 5.33 8.80
C GLY A 19 -17.50 4.01 8.76
N PRO A 20 -17.69 3.18 7.72
CA PRO A 20 -16.93 1.96 7.53
C PRO A 20 -15.44 2.27 7.42
N THR A 21 -14.61 1.49 8.12
CA THR A 21 -13.15 1.69 8.15
C THR A 21 -12.50 1.25 6.84
N VAL A 22 -11.75 2.16 6.21
CA VAL A 22 -10.86 1.89 5.07
C VAL A 22 -9.43 2.04 5.56
N ALA A 23 -8.70 0.93 5.66
CA ALA A 23 -7.32 0.90 6.14
C ALA A 23 -6.34 0.83 4.98
N PHE A 24 -5.41 1.78 4.95
CA PHE A 24 -4.41 1.92 3.90
C PHE A 24 -3.06 1.34 4.35
N VAL A 25 -2.46 0.49 3.51
CA VAL A 25 -1.16 -0.15 3.76
C VAL A 25 -0.15 0.33 2.71
N THR A 26 0.88 1.01 3.17
CA THR A 26 1.85 1.72 2.33
C THR A 26 2.74 0.76 1.52
N PRO A 27 3.22 1.18 0.34
CA PRO A 27 4.27 0.45 -0.39
C PRO A 27 5.61 0.51 0.35
N ALA A 28 6.55 -0.33 -0.06
CA ALA A 28 7.86 -0.40 0.57
C ALA A 28 8.57 0.95 0.60
N GLY A 29 9.05 1.33 1.77
CA GLY A 29 9.89 2.50 2.03
C GLY A 29 9.20 3.84 2.04
N TYR A 30 7.98 3.95 1.54
CA TYR A 30 7.24 5.21 1.51
C TYR A 30 6.40 5.40 2.79
N GLY A 31 6.33 6.65 3.24
CA GLY A 31 5.45 7.04 4.33
C GLY A 31 3.97 7.09 3.94
N ALA A 32 3.11 7.31 4.93
CA ALA A 32 1.66 7.42 4.75
C ALA A 32 1.22 8.56 3.81
N TRP A 33 2.11 9.49 3.47
CA TRP A 33 1.88 10.57 2.53
C TRP A 33 1.35 10.11 1.17
N CYS A 34 1.72 8.89 0.73
CA CYS A 34 1.29 8.34 -0.57
C CYS A 34 -0.25 8.16 -0.69
N TRP A 35 -0.96 8.21 0.42
CA TRP A 35 -2.41 8.11 0.50
C TRP A 35 -3.14 9.45 0.64
N SER A 36 -2.41 10.57 0.79
CA SER A 36 -3.00 11.87 1.13
C SER A 36 -4.17 12.28 0.24
N TRP A 37 -4.05 12.08 -1.08
CA TRP A 37 -5.13 12.43 -2.03
C TRP A 37 -6.35 11.51 -1.91
N LEU A 38 -6.14 10.20 -1.72
CA LEU A 38 -7.25 9.25 -1.54
C LEU A 38 -7.95 9.44 -0.20
N VAL A 39 -7.20 9.76 0.85
CA VAL A 39 -7.77 10.08 2.16
C VAL A 39 -8.68 11.30 2.06
N GLU A 40 -8.29 12.35 1.34
CA GLU A 40 -9.14 13.54 1.12
C GLU A 40 -10.43 13.20 0.35
N GLU A 41 -10.39 12.28 -0.62
CA GLU A 41 -11.57 11.86 -1.38
C GLU A 41 -12.52 10.98 -0.59
N LEU A 42 -12.00 10.07 0.23
CA LEU A 42 -12.79 9.07 0.94
C LEU A 42 -13.25 9.53 2.33
N ALA A 43 -12.53 10.46 2.95
CA ALA A 43 -12.88 10.99 4.27
C ALA A 43 -14.21 11.75 4.21
N GLY A 44 -15.18 11.26 4.97
CA GLY A 44 -16.54 11.78 5.01
C GLY A 44 -17.53 10.63 5.08
N PRO A 45 -17.81 9.92 3.98
CA PRO A 45 -18.64 8.71 4.03
C PRO A 45 -17.93 7.50 4.64
N PHE A 46 -16.59 7.51 4.67
CA PHE A 46 -15.76 6.46 5.25
C PHE A 46 -14.85 7.01 6.34
N GLU A 47 -14.51 6.16 7.30
CA GLU A 47 -13.40 6.38 8.21
C GLU A 47 -12.12 5.87 7.56
N THR A 48 -11.21 6.75 7.20
CA THR A 48 -9.89 6.39 6.68
C THR A 48 -8.92 6.14 7.83
N LEU A 49 -8.18 5.03 7.78
CA LEU A 49 -7.11 4.69 8.70
C LEU A 49 -5.83 4.55 7.90
N VAL A 50 -4.86 5.42 8.15
CA VAL A 50 -3.50 5.31 7.59
C VAL A 50 -2.51 5.03 8.71
N TRP A 51 -1.50 4.20 8.45
CA TRP A 51 -0.50 3.83 9.43
C TRP A 51 0.88 3.71 8.79
N ASP A 52 1.90 3.94 9.59
CA ASP A 52 3.27 3.81 9.15
C ASP A 52 3.74 2.37 9.40
N LEU A 53 4.24 1.69 8.39
CA LEU A 53 4.86 0.37 8.53
C LEU A 53 6.05 0.46 9.51
N ARG A 54 6.36 -0.64 10.22
CA ARG A 54 7.62 -0.69 10.98
C ARG A 54 8.79 -0.33 10.08
N GLY A 55 9.69 0.49 10.56
CA GLY A 55 10.82 1.03 9.79
C GLY A 55 10.49 2.25 8.93
N THR A 56 9.29 2.83 9.06
CA THR A 56 8.84 3.98 8.27
C THR A 56 8.21 5.05 9.19
N GLY A 57 8.33 6.30 8.81
CA GLY A 57 7.62 7.42 9.41
C GLY A 57 7.83 7.53 10.92
N ARG A 58 6.72 7.48 11.65
CA ARG A 58 6.65 7.62 13.13
C ARG A 58 6.57 6.29 13.88
N SER A 59 6.46 5.17 13.15
CA SER A 59 6.53 3.83 13.74
C SER A 59 7.96 3.48 14.12
N ASP A 60 8.10 2.56 15.08
CA ASP A 60 9.42 2.06 15.46
C ASP A 60 10.12 1.39 14.28
N ALA A 61 11.46 1.52 14.26
CA ALA A 61 12.33 0.94 13.25
C ALA A 61 13.22 -0.18 13.85
N PRO A 62 12.65 -1.35 14.17
CA PRO A 62 13.46 -2.46 14.65
C PRO A 62 14.39 -2.94 13.52
N ARG A 63 15.47 -3.61 13.89
CA ARG A 63 16.35 -4.19 12.87
C ARG A 63 15.63 -5.33 12.14
N GLY A 64 15.76 -5.34 10.82
CA GLY A 64 15.29 -6.45 9.98
C GLY A 64 16.04 -7.78 10.24
N PRO A 65 15.71 -8.87 9.55
CA PRO A 65 14.75 -8.87 8.44
C PRO A 65 13.29 -8.76 8.91
N TYR A 66 12.42 -8.27 8.02
CA TYR A 66 10.97 -8.38 8.17
C TYR A 66 10.46 -9.39 7.14
N ASP A 67 9.31 -10.00 7.42
CA ASP A 67 8.55 -10.75 6.43
C ASP A 67 7.13 -10.19 6.33
N VAL A 68 6.42 -10.56 5.28
CA VAL A 68 5.06 -10.07 5.06
C VAL A 68 4.10 -10.54 6.15
N ALA A 69 4.32 -11.73 6.73
CA ALA A 69 3.51 -12.24 7.83
C ALA A 69 3.67 -11.36 9.10
N THR A 70 4.88 -10.92 9.40
CA THR A 70 5.13 -9.95 10.49
C THR A 70 4.40 -8.62 10.25
N LEU A 71 4.43 -8.11 9.01
CA LEU A 71 3.72 -6.87 8.65
C LEU A 71 2.18 -7.05 8.67
N ALA A 72 1.67 -8.22 8.33
CA ALA A 72 0.25 -8.55 8.48
C ALA A 72 -0.18 -8.61 9.96
N ALA A 73 0.68 -9.13 10.84
CA ALA A 73 0.45 -9.09 12.28
C ALA A 73 0.48 -7.66 12.85
N ASP A 74 1.29 -6.76 12.28
CA ASP A 74 1.26 -5.34 12.62
C ASP A 74 -0.08 -4.70 12.24
N LEU A 75 -0.59 -4.99 11.04
CA LEU A 75 -1.90 -4.51 10.60
C LEU A 75 -3.01 -5.01 11.54
N GLU A 76 -2.97 -6.28 11.99
CA GLU A 76 -3.92 -6.79 12.99
C GLU A 76 -3.82 -6.05 14.32
N ALA A 77 -2.61 -5.72 14.77
CA ALA A 77 -2.42 -4.93 16.00
C ALA A 77 -3.04 -3.53 15.86
N VAL A 78 -2.82 -2.85 14.73
CA VAL A 78 -3.39 -1.54 14.44
C VAL A 78 -4.93 -1.59 14.39
N LEU A 79 -5.50 -2.52 13.63
CA LEU A 79 -6.96 -2.68 13.52
C LEU A 79 -7.60 -3.07 14.87
N SER A 80 -6.90 -3.87 15.67
CA SER A 80 -7.36 -4.29 17.00
C SER A 80 -7.33 -3.14 18.00
N ASP A 81 -6.25 -2.33 18.03
CA ASP A 81 -6.13 -1.15 18.90
C ASP A 81 -7.19 -0.10 18.55
N HIS A 82 -7.39 0.14 17.26
CA HIS A 82 -8.45 1.01 16.76
C HIS A 82 -9.86 0.49 17.09
N GLY A 83 -10.03 -0.80 17.27
CA GLY A 83 -11.32 -1.44 17.54
C GLY A 83 -12.14 -1.76 16.28
N ALA A 84 -11.53 -1.69 15.11
CA ALA A 84 -12.18 -2.07 13.85
C ALA A 84 -12.52 -3.57 13.83
N ARG A 85 -13.80 -3.91 13.72
CA ARG A 85 -14.25 -5.31 13.61
C ARG A 85 -14.16 -5.82 12.18
N ARG A 86 -14.35 -4.93 11.23
CA ARG A 86 -14.21 -5.12 9.79
C ARG A 86 -13.52 -3.90 9.21
N ALA A 87 -12.72 -4.10 8.19
CA ALA A 87 -12.07 -3.02 7.44
C ALA A 87 -11.97 -3.38 5.96
N HIS A 88 -12.13 -2.39 5.11
CA HIS A 88 -11.75 -2.46 3.71
C HIS A 88 -10.25 -2.18 3.64
N LEU A 89 -9.46 -3.10 3.08
CA LEU A 89 -8.01 -2.95 3.02
C LEU A 89 -7.59 -2.46 1.65
N VAL A 90 -6.83 -1.37 1.63
CA VAL A 90 -6.24 -0.79 0.41
C VAL A 90 -4.73 -0.85 0.55
N GLY A 91 -4.06 -1.66 -0.26
CA GLY A 91 -2.62 -1.85 -0.16
C GLY A 91 -1.90 -1.65 -1.50
N ALA A 92 -0.78 -0.93 -1.49
CA ALA A 92 0.04 -0.72 -2.67
C ALA A 92 1.39 -1.44 -2.57
N GLY A 93 1.89 -2.02 -3.65
CA GLY A 93 3.17 -2.73 -3.68
C GLY A 93 3.28 -3.75 -2.55
N LEU A 94 4.25 -3.57 -1.63
CA LEU A 94 4.39 -4.37 -0.40
C LEU A 94 3.11 -4.36 0.44
N GLY A 95 2.45 -3.19 0.56
CA GLY A 95 1.19 -3.09 1.31
C GLY A 95 0.08 -3.94 0.72
N GLY A 96 0.07 -4.16 -0.60
CA GLY A 96 -0.83 -5.11 -1.25
C GLY A 96 -0.53 -6.57 -0.88
N MET A 97 0.75 -6.94 -0.78
CA MET A 97 1.18 -8.26 -0.29
C MET A 97 0.77 -8.47 1.17
N VAL A 98 0.92 -7.44 2.00
CA VAL A 98 0.49 -7.45 3.41
C VAL A 98 -1.02 -7.64 3.53
N ALA A 99 -1.81 -6.91 2.74
CA ALA A 99 -3.27 -7.05 2.73
C ALA A 99 -3.72 -8.44 2.26
N LEU A 100 -3.02 -9.01 1.29
CA LEU A 100 -3.26 -10.36 0.78
C LEU A 100 -2.97 -11.42 1.86
N ALA A 101 -1.80 -11.39 2.48
CA ALA A 101 -1.43 -12.28 3.59
C ALA A 101 -2.37 -12.11 4.80
N TYR A 102 -2.75 -10.86 5.10
CA TYR A 102 -3.72 -10.58 6.16
C TYR A 102 -5.07 -11.28 5.91
N ALA A 103 -5.57 -11.24 4.69
CA ALA A 103 -6.85 -11.88 4.34
C ALA A 103 -6.81 -13.40 4.40
N GLN A 104 -5.63 -14.03 4.32
CA GLN A 104 -5.45 -15.47 4.51
C GLN A 104 -5.49 -15.88 5.99
N GLU A 105 -4.94 -15.04 6.87
CA GLU A 105 -4.73 -15.42 8.28
C GLU A 105 -5.76 -14.79 9.24
N HIS A 106 -6.40 -13.67 8.82
CA HIS A 106 -7.29 -12.88 9.66
C HIS A 106 -8.68 -12.69 9.04
N SER A 107 -9.67 -12.35 9.85
CA SER A 107 -11.09 -12.33 9.43
C SER A 107 -11.71 -10.93 9.32
N ARG A 108 -10.95 -9.86 9.57
CA ARG A 108 -11.49 -8.49 9.56
C ARG A 108 -11.57 -7.88 8.15
N ALA A 109 -10.88 -8.43 7.14
CA ALA A 109 -10.91 -7.92 5.79
C ALA A 109 -12.31 -8.06 5.17
N ALA A 110 -12.97 -6.94 4.89
CA ALA A 110 -14.26 -6.87 4.22
C ALA A 110 -14.12 -6.96 2.71
N THR A 111 -13.18 -6.20 2.16
CA THR A 111 -12.72 -6.23 0.76
C THR A 111 -11.22 -5.97 0.70
N LEU A 112 -10.60 -6.30 -0.42
CA LEU A 112 -9.23 -5.94 -0.74
C LEU A 112 -9.20 -5.06 -1.99
N ALA A 113 -8.46 -3.98 -1.96
CA ALA A 113 -8.02 -3.23 -3.13
C ALA A 113 -6.49 -3.28 -3.19
N LEU A 114 -5.96 -3.95 -4.20
CA LEU A 114 -4.54 -4.28 -4.35
C LEU A 114 -3.96 -3.47 -5.52
N LEU A 115 -3.09 -2.50 -5.22
CA LEU A 115 -2.59 -1.52 -6.17
C LEU A 115 -1.11 -1.80 -6.52
N GLY A 116 -0.79 -1.98 -7.81
CA GLY A 116 0.59 -2.15 -8.27
C GLY A 116 1.34 -3.27 -7.53
N THR A 117 0.73 -4.43 -7.33
CA THR A 117 1.26 -5.53 -6.52
C THR A 117 1.15 -6.89 -7.22
N THR A 118 1.68 -7.92 -6.59
CA THR A 118 1.69 -9.31 -7.06
C THR A 118 1.65 -10.28 -5.87
N ALA A 119 1.26 -11.53 -6.10
CA ALA A 119 1.39 -12.61 -5.12
C ALA A 119 2.78 -13.28 -5.13
N ASP A 120 3.63 -12.95 -6.10
CA ASP A 120 4.95 -13.55 -6.32
C ASP A 120 6.02 -12.45 -6.38
N GLY A 121 6.79 -12.30 -5.31
CA GLY A 121 7.87 -11.31 -5.19
C GLY A 121 8.99 -11.50 -6.22
N SER A 122 9.14 -12.70 -6.78
CA SER A 122 10.13 -12.95 -7.84
C SER A 122 9.78 -12.23 -9.16
N ARG A 123 8.54 -11.75 -9.31
CA ARG A 123 8.08 -10.97 -10.48
C ARG A 123 8.35 -9.48 -10.34
N VAL A 124 8.74 -9.02 -9.16
CA VAL A 124 9.14 -7.63 -8.92
C VAL A 124 10.50 -7.37 -9.56
N ASP A 125 10.61 -6.29 -10.32
CA ASP A 125 11.92 -5.82 -10.79
C ASP A 125 12.69 -5.25 -9.60
N ALA A 126 13.63 -6.05 -9.06
CA ALA A 126 14.39 -5.70 -7.87
C ALA A 126 15.28 -4.46 -8.05
N ASP A 127 15.77 -4.21 -9.28
CA ASP A 127 16.57 -3.03 -9.60
C ASP A 127 15.69 -1.77 -9.67
N ALA A 128 14.51 -1.88 -10.29
CA ALA A 128 13.54 -0.80 -10.31
C ALA A 128 13.03 -0.47 -8.89
N LEU A 129 12.70 -1.48 -8.09
CA LEU A 129 12.32 -1.29 -6.69
C LEU A 129 13.45 -0.62 -5.88
N ALA A 130 14.70 -1.05 -6.06
CA ALA A 130 15.83 -0.43 -5.39
C ALA A 130 16.06 1.04 -5.82
N ALA A 131 15.74 1.38 -7.07
CA ALA A 131 15.88 2.73 -7.61
C ALA A 131 14.82 3.71 -7.07
N LEU A 132 13.79 3.24 -6.37
CA LEU A 132 12.83 4.10 -5.66
C LEU A 132 13.43 4.68 -4.37
N GLN A 133 14.43 4.01 -3.80
CA GLN A 133 15.12 4.49 -2.61
C GLN A 133 16.01 5.68 -2.94
N ALA A 134 15.96 6.72 -2.10
CA ALA A 134 16.89 7.84 -2.16
C ALA A 134 17.20 8.34 -0.73
N PRO A 135 18.37 8.98 -0.50
CA PRO A 135 18.67 9.59 0.78
C PRO A 135 17.65 10.68 1.12
N ARG A 136 17.11 10.67 2.34
CA ARG A 136 16.09 11.63 2.79
C ARG A 136 16.61 13.08 2.85
N ASP A 137 17.90 13.26 2.99
CA ASP A 137 18.58 14.57 3.02
C ASP A 137 19.04 15.07 1.64
N ASP A 138 18.69 14.35 0.56
CA ASP A 138 19.00 14.72 -0.82
C ASP A 138 17.72 14.91 -1.66
N PRO A 139 17.15 16.13 -1.70
CA PRO A 139 15.92 16.40 -2.45
C PRO A 139 16.03 16.12 -3.97
N GLU A 140 17.22 16.26 -4.56
CA GLU A 140 17.42 15.98 -5.99
C GLU A 140 17.38 14.47 -6.26
N ALA A 141 17.99 13.67 -5.38
CA ALA A 141 17.91 12.22 -5.45
C ALA A 141 16.48 11.72 -5.21
N LEU A 142 15.76 12.29 -4.22
CA LEU A 142 14.34 11.98 -3.96
C LEU A 142 13.48 12.27 -5.20
N ARG A 143 13.65 13.43 -5.83
CA ARG A 143 12.96 13.79 -7.07
C ARG A 143 13.29 12.85 -8.23
N SER A 144 14.56 12.52 -8.41
CA SER A 144 15.01 11.63 -9.49
C SER A 144 14.44 10.21 -9.35
N SER A 145 14.34 9.70 -8.11
CA SER A 145 13.79 8.38 -7.85
C SER A 145 12.30 8.26 -8.22
N LEU A 146 11.54 9.37 -8.17
CA LEU A 146 10.13 9.40 -8.58
C LEU A 146 9.91 9.12 -10.07
N GLN A 147 10.92 9.30 -10.92
CA GLN A 147 10.84 8.94 -12.34
C GLN A 147 10.62 7.44 -12.57
N ARG A 148 10.91 6.60 -11.56
CA ARG A 148 10.63 5.16 -11.60
C ARG A 148 9.29 4.79 -10.98
N ALA A 149 8.75 5.68 -10.16
CA ALA A 149 7.48 5.48 -9.47
C ALA A 149 6.28 5.92 -10.33
N PHE A 150 6.45 6.92 -11.17
CA PHE A 150 5.43 7.48 -12.05
C PHE A 150 5.68 7.14 -13.53
N SER A 151 4.66 7.29 -14.35
CA SER A 151 4.77 7.16 -15.80
C SER A 151 5.62 8.28 -16.41
N ASP A 152 6.09 8.07 -17.63
CA ASP A 152 7.00 8.99 -18.32
C ASP A 152 6.43 10.42 -18.41
N GLY A 153 7.23 11.40 -18.01
CA GLY A 153 6.92 12.83 -18.13
C GLY A 153 6.08 13.42 -17.01
N VAL A 154 5.49 12.62 -16.10
CA VAL A 154 4.65 13.12 -14.98
C VAL A 154 5.46 14.00 -14.03
N VAL A 155 6.68 13.59 -13.68
CA VAL A 155 7.57 14.35 -12.80
C VAL A 155 7.89 15.74 -13.34
N ASP A 156 8.06 15.85 -14.66
CA ASP A 156 8.37 17.13 -15.33
C ASP A 156 7.12 17.97 -15.56
N ALA A 157 5.95 17.32 -15.75
CA ALA A 157 4.70 18.02 -16.02
C ALA A 157 4.06 18.64 -14.75
N HIS A 158 4.36 18.10 -13.55
CA HIS A 158 3.73 18.49 -12.29
C HIS A 158 4.77 18.84 -11.20
N PRO A 159 5.66 19.83 -11.44
CA PRO A 159 6.76 20.14 -10.53
C PRO A 159 6.30 20.51 -9.11
N GLU A 160 5.16 21.20 -8.98
CA GLU A 160 4.60 21.59 -7.68
C GLU A 160 4.10 20.41 -6.84
N ILE A 161 3.55 19.37 -7.50
CA ILE A 161 3.15 18.12 -6.83
C ILE A 161 4.40 17.37 -6.40
N VAL A 162 5.37 17.27 -7.28
CA VAL A 162 6.64 16.59 -7.02
C VAL A 162 7.42 17.27 -5.89
N ASP A 163 7.44 18.62 -5.84
CA ASP A 163 8.05 19.35 -4.73
C ASP A 163 7.42 18.99 -3.39
N ARG A 164 6.09 18.90 -3.35
CA ARG A 164 5.35 18.49 -2.16
C ARG A 164 5.64 17.04 -1.75
N ILE A 165 5.70 16.13 -2.72
CA ILE A 165 6.09 14.73 -2.47
C ILE A 165 7.50 14.65 -1.90
N VAL A 166 8.46 15.38 -2.47
CA VAL A 166 9.84 15.41 -1.98
C VAL A 166 9.90 15.92 -0.53
N GLU A 167 9.13 16.95 -0.18
CA GLU A 167 9.04 17.47 1.18
C GLU A 167 8.55 16.37 2.15
N TRP A 168 7.44 15.71 1.83
CA TRP A 168 6.92 14.61 2.65
C TRP A 168 7.90 13.43 2.78
N ARG A 169 8.54 13.04 1.69
CA ARG A 169 9.53 11.95 1.69
C ARG A 169 10.73 12.23 2.58
N THR A 170 11.14 13.50 2.68
CA THR A 170 12.20 13.93 3.58
C THR A 170 11.87 13.62 5.05
N GLU A 171 10.60 13.69 5.43
CA GLU A 171 10.15 13.50 6.80
C GLU A 171 9.71 12.05 7.08
N ASP A 172 8.97 11.41 6.16
CA ASP A 172 8.18 10.22 6.43
C ASP A 172 8.70 8.92 5.79
N ASP A 173 9.57 8.98 4.78
CA ASP A 173 10.10 7.75 4.16
C ASP A 173 10.93 6.93 5.15
N ALA A 174 11.07 5.64 4.89
CA ALA A 174 11.92 4.75 5.66
C ALA A 174 13.40 5.18 5.60
N ASP A 175 14.12 4.93 6.67
CA ASP A 175 15.58 5.00 6.65
C ASP A 175 16.18 3.86 5.80
N PRO A 176 17.50 3.86 5.54
CA PRO A 176 18.12 2.83 4.70
C PRO A 176 17.95 1.39 5.21
N ASP A 177 17.91 1.18 6.53
CA ASP A 177 17.72 -0.15 7.13
C ASP A 177 16.26 -0.60 6.99
N GLY A 178 15.31 0.29 7.22
CA GLY A 178 13.88 0.05 6.99
C GLY A 178 13.57 -0.27 5.52
N TRP A 179 14.13 0.53 4.59
CA TRP A 179 14.05 0.26 3.15
C TRP A 179 14.58 -1.12 2.78
N ALA A 180 15.76 -1.49 3.29
CA ALA A 180 16.37 -2.78 3.00
C ALA A 180 15.49 -3.93 3.48
N ALA A 181 14.98 -3.85 4.71
CA ALA A 181 14.13 -4.89 5.28
C ALA A 181 12.77 -5.03 4.56
N GLN A 182 12.13 -3.92 4.21
CA GLN A 182 10.85 -3.94 3.48
C GLN A 182 11.02 -4.41 2.03
N ARG A 183 12.14 -4.06 1.37
CA ARG A 183 12.46 -4.58 0.03
C ARG A 183 12.71 -6.09 0.05
N GLU A 184 13.42 -6.60 1.06
CA GLU A 184 13.63 -8.03 1.26
C GLU A 184 12.28 -8.75 1.43
N ALA A 185 11.41 -8.23 2.30
CA ALA A 185 10.05 -8.75 2.47
C ALA A 185 9.26 -8.79 1.16
N THR A 186 9.40 -7.76 0.31
CA THR A 186 8.74 -7.70 -1.00
C THR A 186 9.22 -8.79 -1.93
N THR A 187 10.53 -8.97 -2.05
CA THR A 187 11.11 -9.89 -3.05
C THR A 187 11.07 -11.36 -2.63
N GLU A 188 10.93 -11.64 -1.32
CA GLU A 188 10.83 -13.00 -0.79
C GLU A 188 9.39 -13.49 -0.63
N PHE A 189 8.39 -12.62 -0.82
CA PHE A 189 6.99 -12.98 -0.69
C PHE A 189 6.54 -13.93 -1.80
N ASP A 190 5.86 -15.01 -1.40
CA ASP A 190 5.17 -15.93 -2.32
C ASP A 190 3.91 -16.49 -1.67
N ALA A 191 2.76 -16.15 -2.23
CA ALA A 191 1.45 -16.65 -1.83
C ALA A 191 0.71 -17.37 -2.99
N THR A 192 1.41 -17.70 -4.08
CA THR A 192 0.80 -18.25 -5.29
C THR A 192 0.04 -19.56 -5.02
N ASP A 193 0.58 -20.43 -4.20
CA ASP A 193 -0.01 -21.73 -3.89
C ASP A 193 -1.25 -21.64 -2.99
N SER A 194 -1.55 -20.48 -2.39
CA SER A 194 -2.61 -20.28 -1.38
C SER A 194 -3.65 -19.24 -1.77
N LEU A 195 -3.59 -18.65 -2.98
CA LEU A 195 -4.54 -17.64 -3.45
C LEU A 195 -5.99 -18.11 -3.43
N TYR A 196 -6.24 -19.40 -3.64
CA TYR A 196 -7.58 -19.99 -3.59
C TYR A 196 -8.26 -19.90 -2.21
N GLU A 197 -7.50 -19.65 -1.15
CA GLU A 197 -8.02 -19.45 0.22
C GLU A 197 -8.57 -18.03 0.42
N VAL A 198 -8.15 -17.06 -0.39
CA VAL A 198 -8.60 -15.66 -0.31
C VAL A 198 -9.97 -15.54 -0.99
N THR A 199 -11.04 -15.67 -0.21
CA THR A 199 -12.43 -15.54 -0.69
C THR A 199 -13.00 -14.15 -0.51
N THR A 200 -12.23 -13.22 0.01
CA THR A 200 -12.55 -11.80 0.15
C THR A 200 -12.68 -11.17 -1.24
N PRO A 201 -13.74 -10.38 -1.52
CA PRO A 201 -13.85 -9.64 -2.78
C PRO A 201 -12.63 -8.77 -2.99
N THR A 202 -11.95 -8.93 -4.13
CA THR A 202 -10.68 -8.28 -4.40
C THR A 202 -10.70 -7.53 -5.73
N LEU A 203 -10.37 -6.26 -5.68
CA LEU A 203 -10.09 -5.42 -6.84
C LEU A 203 -8.57 -5.24 -6.98
N VAL A 204 -8.01 -5.62 -8.10
CA VAL A 204 -6.60 -5.35 -8.44
C VAL A 204 -6.56 -4.16 -9.41
N VAL A 205 -5.92 -3.08 -8.99
CA VAL A 205 -5.71 -1.87 -9.80
C VAL A 205 -4.22 -1.78 -10.15
N HIS A 206 -3.89 -1.61 -11.43
CA HIS A 206 -2.50 -1.63 -11.84
C HIS A 206 -2.19 -0.54 -12.88
N GLY A 207 -1.07 0.15 -12.70
CA GLY A 207 -0.53 1.05 -13.71
C GLY A 207 -0.04 0.27 -14.94
N ARG A 208 -0.43 0.70 -16.15
CA ARG A 208 0.01 0.03 -17.38
C ARG A 208 1.49 0.20 -17.65
N ASP A 209 2.07 1.29 -17.15
CA ASP A 209 3.48 1.66 -17.27
C ASP A 209 4.28 1.39 -15.99
N ASP A 210 3.77 0.51 -15.11
CA ASP A 210 4.46 0.14 -13.88
C ASP A 210 5.80 -0.53 -14.18
N ALA A 211 6.90 0.17 -13.84
CA ALA A 211 8.27 -0.29 -14.08
C ALA A 211 8.78 -1.22 -12.95
N VAL A 212 8.07 -1.32 -11.83
CA VAL A 212 8.47 -2.10 -10.64
C VAL A 212 7.78 -3.46 -10.63
N VAL A 213 6.46 -3.48 -10.81
CA VAL A 213 5.66 -4.70 -10.89
C VAL A 213 5.00 -4.73 -12.26
N PRO A 214 5.36 -5.65 -13.17
CA PRO A 214 4.77 -5.71 -14.49
C PRO A 214 3.24 -5.86 -14.41
N VAL A 215 2.49 -5.09 -15.20
CA VAL A 215 1.01 -5.13 -15.21
C VAL A 215 0.43 -6.54 -15.42
N ALA A 216 1.17 -7.42 -16.12
CA ALA A 216 0.80 -8.82 -16.27
C ALA A 216 0.75 -9.58 -14.92
N ALA A 217 1.61 -9.21 -13.96
CA ALA A 217 1.60 -9.84 -12.63
C ALA A 217 0.33 -9.50 -11.84
N GLY A 218 -0.13 -8.24 -11.91
CA GLY A 218 -1.41 -7.85 -11.31
C GLY A 218 -2.62 -8.50 -11.97
N ARG A 219 -2.59 -8.69 -13.30
CA ARG A 219 -3.65 -9.39 -14.02
C ARG A 219 -3.73 -10.86 -13.63
N ASP A 220 -2.58 -11.54 -13.60
CA ASP A 220 -2.51 -12.95 -13.18
C ASP A 220 -3.00 -13.09 -11.72
N LEU A 221 -2.61 -12.17 -10.82
CA LEU A 221 -3.12 -12.14 -9.44
C LEU A 221 -4.65 -12.06 -9.39
N ALA A 222 -5.26 -11.19 -10.19
CA ALA A 222 -6.73 -11.07 -10.22
C ALA A 222 -7.41 -12.32 -10.78
N ASP A 223 -6.82 -12.93 -11.82
CA ASP A 223 -7.35 -14.15 -12.46
C ASP A 223 -7.25 -15.39 -11.53
N ASP A 224 -6.22 -15.45 -10.69
CA ASP A 224 -5.99 -16.57 -9.75
C ASP A 224 -6.80 -16.44 -8.44
N LEU A 225 -7.32 -15.26 -8.13
CA LEU A 225 -8.16 -15.02 -6.96
C LEU A 225 -9.61 -15.46 -7.21
N PRO A 226 -10.26 -16.23 -6.30
CA PRO A 226 -11.64 -16.70 -6.47
C PRO A 226 -12.69 -15.61 -6.72
N ARG A 227 -12.43 -14.40 -6.20
CA ARG A 227 -13.31 -13.23 -6.34
C ARG A 227 -12.49 -12.00 -6.75
N GLY A 228 -11.52 -12.20 -7.62
CA GLY A 228 -10.67 -11.16 -8.17
C GLY A 228 -11.33 -10.43 -9.35
N SER A 229 -11.07 -9.15 -9.46
CA SER A 229 -11.34 -8.30 -10.63
C SER A 229 -10.11 -7.45 -10.94
N PHE A 230 -9.92 -7.06 -12.20
CA PHE A 230 -8.74 -6.31 -12.65
C PHE A 230 -9.14 -5.03 -13.38
N GLU A 231 -8.49 -3.92 -12.96
CA GLU A 231 -8.58 -2.63 -13.65
C GLU A 231 -7.17 -2.08 -13.93
N GLY A 232 -6.90 -1.76 -15.19
CA GLY A 232 -5.63 -1.15 -15.61
C GLY A 232 -5.80 0.34 -15.87
N ILE A 233 -4.94 1.16 -15.27
CA ILE A 233 -4.93 2.62 -15.42
C ILE A 233 -3.67 3.04 -16.17
N ASP A 234 -3.74 4.12 -16.95
CA ASP A 234 -2.58 4.70 -17.62
C ASP A 234 -1.74 5.49 -16.60
N ALA A 235 -0.90 4.78 -15.86
CA ALA A 235 -0.09 5.28 -14.76
C ALA A 235 1.11 4.36 -14.51
N GLY A 236 2.08 4.83 -13.71
CA GLY A 236 3.21 4.05 -13.21
C GLY A 236 2.89 3.23 -11.94
N HIS A 237 3.95 2.97 -11.15
CA HIS A 237 3.86 2.13 -9.93
C HIS A 237 3.01 2.76 -8.83
N LEU A 238 3.15 4.06 -8.58
CA LEU A 238 2.36 4.78 -7.57
C LEU A 238 1.03 5.25 -8.15
N VAL A 239 0.24 4.32 -8.69
CA VAL A 239 -1.04 4.61 -9.37
C VAL A 239 -2.00 5.46 -8.55
N ALA A 240 -2.04 5.28 -7.24
CA ALA A 240 -2.89 6.04 -6.32
C ALA A 240 -2.47 7.50 -6.15
N ALA A 241 -1.18 7.80 -6.31
CA ALA A 241 -0.65 9.16 -6.23
C ALA A 241 -0.66 9.86 -7.60
N GLU A 242 -0.57 9.08 -8.69
CA GLU A 242 -0.59 9.60 -10.06
C GLU A 242 -2.00 9.89 -10.56
N GLU A 243 -2.93 8.96 -10.32
CA GLU A 243 -4.32 9.03 -10.79
C GLU A 243 -5.32 8.85 -9.62
N PRO A 244 -5.27 9.72 -8.58
CA PRO A 244 -6.06 9.54 -7.36
C PRO A 244 -7.57 9.53 -7.63
N ALA A 245 -8.08 10.39 -8.52
CA ALA A 245 -9.51 10.44 -8.84
C ALA A 245 -10.00 9.13 -9.49
N ALA A 246 -9.24 8.58 -10.45
CA ALA A 246 -9.60 7.33 -11.10
C ALA A 246 -9.56 6.14 -10.11
N VAL A 247 -8.57 6.11 -9.23
CA VAL A 247 -8.47 5.09 -8.17
C VAL A 247 -9.58 5.27 -7.15
N GLY A 248 -9.86 6.52 -6.73
CA GLY A 248 -10.94 6.85 -5.80
C GLY A 248 -12.31 6.38 -6.29
N ASP A 249 -12.65 6.65 -7.55
CA ASP A 249 -13.91 6.19 -8.17
C ASP A 249 -14.05 4.65 -8.14
N LEU A 250 -12.95 3.93 -8.44
CA LEU A 250 -12.93 2.47 -8.39
C LEU A 250 -13.10 1.93 -6.97
N LEU A 251 -12.44 2.56 -5.99
CA LEU A 251 -12.57 2.20 -4.59
C LEU A 251 -14.00 2.43 -4.09
N VAL A 252 -14.58 3.60 -4.35
CA VAL A 252 -15.97 3.90 -3.97
C VAL A 252 -16.93 2.88 -4.60
N GLY A 253 -16.76 2.55 -5.88
CA GLY A 253 -17.57 1.53 -6.54
C GLY A 253 -17.50 0.16 -5.84
N GLN A 254 -16.31 -0.29 -5.46
CA GLN A 254 -16.12 -1.54 -4.72
C GLN A 254 -16.72 -1.48 -3.31
N LEU A 255 -16.55 -0.35 -2.62
CA LEU A 255 -17.06 -0.14 -1.26
C LEU A 255 -18.59 -0.13 -1.25
N ASP A 256 -19.25 0.52 -2.22
CA ASP A 256 -20.70 0.55 -2.37
C ASP A 256 -21.28 -0.84 -2.67
N GLU A 257 -20.60 -1.62 -3.54
CA GLU A 257 -21.06 -2.97 -3.91
C GLU A 257 -21.00 -3.95 -2.72
N HIS A 258 -20.03 -3.76 -1.80
CA HIS A 258 -19.77 -4.72 -0.72
C HIS A 258 -19.95 -4.12 0.69
N GLY A 259 -20.27 -2.83 0.81
CA GLY A 259 -20.46 -2.13 2.09
C GLY A 259 -21.75 -2.52 2.82
N ASP A 260 -22.79 -2.92 2.10
CA ASP A 260 -24.11 -3.27 2.64
C ASP A 260 -24.19 -4.71 3.22
N SER A 261 -23.10 -5.46 3.28
CA SER A 261 -23.10 -6.80 3.86
C SER A 261 -23.06 -6.72 5.39
N GLU A 262 -24.23 -6.39 5.95
CA GLU A 262 -24.67 -6.45 7.37
C GLU A 262 -23.61 -6.21 8.47
N TYR A 263 -23.77 -5.08 9.14
CA TYR A 263 -23.27 -4.80 10.50
C TYR A 263 -23.91 -5.72 11.54
#